data_a46ca87b1dcb7dfa2a1aac2cc80b1f48
#
_entry.id   a46ca87b1dcb7dfa2a1aac2cc80b1f48
#
_cell.length_a   1.000
_cell.length_b   1.000
_cell.length_c   1.000
_cell.angle_alpha   90.00
_cell.angle_beta   90.00
_cell.angle_gamma   90.00
#
_symmetry.space_group_name_H-M   'P 1'
#
loop_
_entity.id
_entity.type
_entity.pdbx_description
1 polymer ?
#
loop_
_entity_poly.entity_id
_entity_poly.type
_entity_poly.pdbx_seq_one_letter_code
_entity_poly.pdbx_strand_id
1 'polypeptide(L)'
;MANTEAALKDAVTSIEGATAAALVDYTSGMALGTIGSTKDFDLEVAAAGNTDVVRAKLRTMEHLGLKDEIEDILITLGTQYHLIRLLSGRSGNGLFLYLVLDKSRANLAMARHQLKKIETDLEV
;
A
#
# COMPACT_ATOMS: atom_id res chain seq x y z
N MET A 1 12.44 -14.03 1.99
CA MET A 1 11.13 -14.50 2.44
C MET A 1 10.73 -13.80 3.73
N ALA A 2 9.79 -12.89 3.66
CA ALA A 2 9.35 -12.11 4.80
C ALA A 2 7.87 -12.31 5.04
N ASN A 3 7.48 -12.49 6.30
CA ASN A 3 6.07 -12.49 6.68
C ASN A 3 5.56 -11.04 6.69
N THR A 4 4.25 -10.87 6.90
CA THR A 4 3.60 -9.56 6.89
C THR A 4 4.24 -8.59 7.88
N GLU A 5 4.46 -9.02 9.11
CA GLU A 5 5.04 -8.16 10.15
C GLU A 5 6.44 -7.66 9.77
N ALA A 6 7.29 -8.57 9.29
CA ALA A 6 8.65 -8.23 8.88
C ALA A 6 8.65 -7.29 7.68
N ALA A 7 7.76 -7.52 6.71
CA ALA A 7 7.65 -6.67 5.52
C ALA A 7 7.23 -5.25 5.88
N LEU A 8 6.25 -5.09 6.76
CA LEU A 8 5.77 -3.77 7.18
C LEU A 8 6.83 -3.04 7.99
N LYS A 9 7.54 -3.74 8.85
CA LYS A 9 8.65 -3.16 9.61
C LYS A 9 9.75 -2.68 8.66
N ASP A 10 10.09 -3.48 7.67
CA ASP A 10 11.09 -3.10 6.66
C ASP A 10 10.63 -1.84 5.91
N ALA A 11 9.36 -1.75 5.54
CA ALA A 11 8.83 -0.59 4.82
C ALA A 11 9.06 0.71 5.60
N VAL A 12 8.75 0.73 6.90
CA VAL A 12 8.88 1.96 7.68
C VAL A 12 10.30 2.23 8.14
N THR A 13 11.19 1.25 8.17
CA THR A 13 12.58 1.46 8.60
C THR A 13 13.54 1.71 7.46
N SER A 14 13.29 1.14 6.27
CA SER A 14 14.20 1.26 5.13
C SER A 14 13.80 2.33 4.12
N ILE A 15 12.53 2.74 4.11
CA ILE A 15 12.05 3.75 3.16
C ILE A 15 12.07 5.11 3.85
N GLU A 16 12.92 6.01 3.34
CA GLU A 16 13.04 7.34 3.91
C GLU A 16 11.73 8.10 3.83
N GLY A 17 11.32 8.68 4.94
CA GLY A 17 10.07 9.43 5.04
C GLY A 17 8.85 8.58 5.38
N ALA A 18 8.97 7.25 5.39
CA ALA A 18 7.86 6.38 5.71
C ALA A 18 7.49 6.49 7.19
N THR A 19 6.20 6.69 7.47
CA THR A 19 5.70 6.84 8.83
C THR A 19 4.73 5.74 9.23
N ALA A 20 4.06 5.12 8.26
CA ALA A 20 3.07 4.09 8.51
C ALA A 20 2.92 3.18 7.29
N ALA A 21 2.53 1.95 7.53
CA ALA A 21 2.27 1.00 6.45
C ALA A 21 1.22 -0.02 6.89
N ALA A 22 0.53 -0.59 5.90
CA ALA A 22 -0.44 -1.65 6.14
C ALA A 22 -0.47 -2.61 4.96
N LEU A 23 -0.80 -3.87 5.25
CA LEU A 23 -1.15 -4.84 4.23
C LEU A 23 -2.66 -5.05 4.33
N VAL A 24 -3.36 -4.88 3.23
CA VAL A 24 -4.82 -4.85 3.20
C VAL A 24 -5.37 -5.86 2.21
N ASP A 25 -6.40 -6.57 2.62
CA ASP A 25 -7.19 -7.44 1.74
C ASP A 25 -8.34 -6.60 1.18
N TYR A 26 -8.29 -6.26 -0.11
CA TYR A 26 -9.33 -5.41 -0.70
C TYR A 26 -10.59 -6.18 -1.13
N THR A 27 -10.62 -7.48 -0.90
CA THR A 27 -11.86 -8.24 -1.05
C THR A 27 -12.76 -8.05 0.16
N SER A 28 -12.19 -7.82 1.34
CA SER A 28 -12.91 -7.62 2.59
C SER A 28 -12.79 -6.20 3.14
N GLY A 29 -11.74 -5.47 2.77
CA GLY A 29 -11.44 -4.16 3.34
C GLY A 29 -10.70 -4.23 4.66
N MET A 30 -10.25 -5.41 5.08
CA MET A 30 -9.59 -5.61 6.37
C MET A 30 -8.07 -5.52 6.24
N ALA A 31 -7.44 -4.90 7.23
CA ALA A 31 -6.00 -4.90 7.34
C ALA A 31 -5.53 -6.24 7.89
N LEU A 32 -4.58 -6.85 7.20
CA LEU A 32 -3.93 -8.08 7.66
C LEU A 32 -2.76 -7.78 8.58
N GLY A 33 -2.26 -6.55 8.55
CA GLY A 33 -1.21 -6.08 9.43
C GLY A 33 -1.05 -4.59 9.27
N THR A 34 -0.62 -3.92 10.33
CA THR A 34 -0.40 -2.47 10.34
C THR A 34 0.83 -2.15 11.15
N ILE A 35 1.48 -1.02 10.82
CA ILE A 35 2.57 -0.46 11.61
C ILE A 35 2.48 1.06 11.52
N GLY A 36 2.66 1.75 12.65
CA GLY A 36 2.62 3.20 12.69
C GLY A 36 1.22 3.79 12.89
N SER A 37 0.22 2.97 13.21
CA SER A 37 -1.11 3.47 13.54
C SER A 37 -1.05 4.32 14.80
N THR A 38 -1.71 5.47 14.78
CA THR A 38 -1.77 6.38 15.92
C THR A 38 -3.22 6.71 16.24
N LYS A 39 -3.43 7.37 17.38
CA LYS A 39 -4.77 7.81 17.77
C LYS A 39 -5.41 8.72 16.73
N ASP A 40 -4.60 9.55 16.08
CA ASP A 40 -5.07 10.53 15.08
C ASP A 40 -4.99 9.99 13.66
N PHE A 41 -4.37 8.84 13.45
CA PHE A 41 -4.22 8.21 12.14
C PHE A 41 -4.45 6.71 12.27
N ASP A 42 -5.71 6.31 12.15
CA ASP A 42 -6.14 4.93 12.33
C ASP A 42 -6.01 4.16 11.02
N LEU A 43 -5.07 3.24 10.96
CA LEU A 43 -4.81 2.45 9.75
C LEU A 43 -5.93 1.46 9.42
N GLU A 44 -6.75 1.07 10.39
CA GLU A 44 -7.91 0.24 10.11
C GLU A 44 -8.96 1.02 9.32
N VAL A 45 -9.15 2.30 9.66
CA VAL A 45 -10.05 3.20 8.92
C VAL A 45 -9.46 3.45 7.53
N ALA A 46 -8.16 3.69 7.44
CA ALA A 46 -7.47 3.91 6.17
C ALA A 46 -7.60 2.68 5.26
N ALA A 47 -7.47 1.47 5.81
CA ALA A 47 -7.61 0.24 5.05
C ALA A 47 -8.98 0.13 4.39
N ALA A 48 -10.04 0.42 5.13
CA ALA A 48 -11.40 0.37 4.59
C ALA A 48 -11.60 1.42 3.48
N GLY A 49 -11.19 2.65 3.72
CA GLY A 49 -11.33 3.74 2.75
C GLY A 49 -10.50 3.52 1.49
N ASN A 50 -9.26 3.07 1.64
CA ASN A 50 -8.38 2.81 0.50
C ASN A 50 -8.86 1.60 -0.31
N THR A 51 -9.53 0.65 0.31
CA THR A 51 -10.18 -0.46 -0.40
C THR A 51 -11.22 0.08 -1.36
N ASP A 52 -12.01 1.06 -0.96
CA ASP A 52 -13.00 1.68 -1.83
C ASP A 52 -12.34 2.36 -3.04
N VAL A 53 -11.20 3.02 -2.82
CA VAL A 53 -10.42 3.65 -3.89
C VAL A 53 -9.97 2.61 -4.92
N VAL A 54 -9.38 1.52 -4.44
CA VAL A 54 -8.88 0.44 -5.31
C VAL A 54 -10.04 -0.18 -6.09
N ARG A 55 -11.12 -0.52 -5.43
CA ARG A 55 -12.28 -1.17 -6.05
C ARG A 55 -12.94 -0.27 -7.09
N ALA A 56 -13.05 1.03 -6.79
CA ALA A 56 -13.63 1.99 -7.72
C ALA A 56 -12.81 2.07 -9.00
N LYS A 57 -11.48 2.10 -8.89
CA LYS A 57 -10.61 2.17 -10.07
C LYS A 57 -10.66 0.89 -10.88
N LEU A 58 -10.62 -0.26 -10.22
CA LEU A 58 -10.72 -1.55 -10.91
C LEU A 58 -12.04 -1.66 -11.67
N ARG A 59 -13.13 -1.24 -11.06
CA ARG A 59 -14.45 -1.23 -11.71
C ARG A 59 -14.49 -0.28 -12.92
N THR A 60 -13.89 0.89 -12.79
CA THR A 60 -13.80 1.85 -13.89
C THR A 60 -13.02 1.28 -15.06
N MET A 61 -11.91 0.61 -14.78
CA MET A 61 -11.09 -0.03 -15.81
C MET A 61 -11.90 -1.12 -16.55
N GLU A 62 -12.67 -1.90 -15.81
CA GLU A 62 -13.52 -2.94 -16.39
C GLU A 62 -14.58 -2.32 -17.31
N HIS A 63 -15.24 -1.24 -16.87
CA HIS A 63 -16.25 -0.53 -17.68
C HIS A 63 -15.65 0.08 -18.94
N LEU A 64 -14.37 0.47 -18.88
CA LEU A 64 -13.67 1.03 -20.05
C LEU A 64 -13.09 -0.05 -20.96
N GLY A 65 -13.16 -1.31 -20.56
CA GLY A 65 -12.56 -2.40 -21.30
C GLY A 65 -11.04 -2.38 -21.30
N LEU A 66 -10.44 -1.74 -20.31
CA LEU A 66 -8.99 -1.69 -20.18
C LEU A 66 -8.46 -3.04 -19.69
N LYS A 67 -7.60 -3.64 -20.49
CA LYS A 67 -6.94 -4.91 -20.13
C LYS A 67 -5.53 -4.59 -19.66
N ASP A 68 -5.47 -4.01 -18.48
CA ASP A 68 -4.23 -3.55 -17.87
C ASP A 68 -4.28 -3.83 -16.37
N GLU A 69 -3.17 -3.62 -15.70
CA GLU A 69 -3.05 -3.84 -14.27
C GLU A 69 -2.61 -2.54 -13.59
N ILE A 70 -3.11 -2.32 -12.38
CA ILE A 70 -2.64 -1.19 -11.58
C ILE A 70 -1.36 -1.62 -10.87
N GLU A 71 -0.26 -0.91 -11.14
CA GLU A 71 0.96 -1.11 -10.38
C GLU A 71 0.85 -0.43 -9.03
N ASP A 72 0.50 0.86 -9.03
CA ASP A 72 0.26 1.60 -7.79
C ASP A 72 -0.71 2.75 -8.02
N ILE A 73 -1.23 3.28 -6.92
CA ILE A 73 -2.03 4.49 -6.90
C ILE A 73 -1.33 5.47 -5.95
N LEU A 74 -0.98 6.64 -6.47
CA LEU A 74 -0.35 7.68 -5.68
C LEU A 74 -1.38 8.78 -5.39
N ILE A 75 -1.54 9.10 -4.12
CA ILE A 75 -2.37 10.22 -3.70
C ILE A 75 -1.46 11.24 -3.03
N THR A 76 -1.34 12.41 -3.66
CA THR A 76 -0.49 13.49 -3.18
C THR A 76 -1.33 14.44 -2.34
N LEU A 77 -1.05 14.47 -1.04
CA LEU A 77 -1.66 15.44 -0.13
C LEU A 77 -0.69 16.62 0.07
N GLY A 78 -1.12 17.63 0.81
CA GLY A 78 -0.28 18.81 1.06
C GLY A 78 1.03 18.47 1.77
N THR A 79 1.00 17.55 2.73
CA THR A 79 2.15 17.21 3.57
C THR A 79 2.54 15.74 3.52
N GLN A 80 1.78 14.91 2.82
CA GLN A 80 2.01 13.46 2.78
C GLN A 80 1.82 12.93 1.36
N TYR A 81 2.48 11.80 1.09
CA TYR A 81 2.13 10.93 -0.01
C TYR A 81 1.49 9.67 0.54
N HIS A 82 0.41 9.23 -0.06
CA HIS A 82 -0.18 7.93 0.22
C HIS A 82 0.00 7.06 -1.03
N LEU A 83 0.72 5.97 -0.88
CA LEU A 83 1.04 5.07 -1.99
C LEU A 83 0.35 3.73 -1.73
N ILE A 84 -0.44 3.28 -2.70
CA ILE A 84 -1.16 2.02 -2.64
C ILE A 84 -0.60 1.14 -3.75
N ARG A 85 0.10 0.08 -3.38
CA ARG A 85 0.67 -0.84 -4.36
C ARG A 85 -0.12 -2.14 -4.38
N LEU A 86 -0.76 -2.45 -5.50
CA LEU A 86 -1.49 -3.70 -5.66
C LEU A 86 -0.47 -4.82 -5.89
N LEU A 87 -0.62 -5.90 -5.15
CA LEU A 87 0.29 -7.03 -5.25
C LEU A 87 -0.12 -7.93 -6.42
N SER A 88 0.86 -8.35 -7.19
CA SER A 88 0.64 -9.13 -8.41
C SER A 88 1.09 -10.58 -8.30
N GLY A 89 1.75 -10.95 -7.21
CA GLY A 89 2.21 -12.32 -6.99
C GLY A 89 1.06 -13.28 -6.70
N ARG A 90 1.33 -14.57 -6.82
CA ARG A 90 0.31 -15.60 -6.60
C ARG A 90 -0.32 -15.53 -5.21
N SER A 91 0.51 -15.32 -4.20
CA SER A 91 0.05 -15.22 -2.81
C SER A 91 -0.50 -13.84 -2.46
N GLY A 92 -0.25 -12.83 -3.31
CA GLY A 92 -0.67 -11.45 -3.07
C GLY A 92 -1.93 -11.03 -3.79
N ASN A 93 -2.58 -11.93 -4.52
CA ASN A 93 -3.77 -11.59 -5.29
C ASN A 93 -4.90 -11.15 -4.36
N GLY A 94 -5.47 -9.98 -4.64
CA GLY A 94 -6.51 -9.39 -3.78
C GLY A 94 -5.96 -8.56 -2.62
N LEU A 95 -4.64 -8.30 -2.60
CA LEU A 95 -3.98 -7.55 -1.54
C LEU A 95 -3.33 -6.29 -2.08
N PHE A 96 -3.17 -5.30 -1.20
CA PHE A 96 -2.30 -4.15 -1.51
C PHE A 96 -1.48 -3.76 -0.29
N LEU A 97 -0.32 -3.15 -0.55
CA LEU A 97 0.49 -2.49 0.46
C LEU A 97 0.16 -1.00 0.44
N TYR A 98 -0.10 -0.45 1.60
CA TYR A 98 -0.37 0.96 1.79
C TYR A 98 0.79 1.58 2.56
N LEU A 99 1.34 2.67 2.03
CA LEU A 99 2.50 3.33 2.62
C LEU A 99 2.21 4.82 2.74
N VAL A 100 2.43 5.36 3.93
CA VAL A 100 2.32 6.79 4.20
C VAL A 100 3.71 7.38 4.32
N LEU A 101 3.96 8.43 3.56
CA LEU A 101 5.26 9.09 3.50
C LEU A 101 5.12 10.56 3.88
N ASP A 102 6.05 11.05 4.69
CA ASP A 102 6.21 12.48 4.95
C ASP A 102 6.79 13.13 3.68
N LYS A 103 6.02 14.00 3.06
CA LYS A 103 6.38 14.59 1.77
C LYS A 103 7.69 15.35 1.81
N SER A 104 8.02 15.99 2.95
CA SER A 104 9.25 16.77 3.09
C SER A 104 10.51 15.91 3.10
N ARG A 105 10.38 14.61 3.37
CA ARG A 105 11.53 13.70 3.50
C ARG A 105 11.55 12.60 2.44
N ALA A 106 10.45 12.39 1.73
CA ALA A 106 10.31 11.25 0.85
C ALA A 106 10.91 11.48 -0.54
N ASN A 107 11.38 10.39 -1.12
CA ASN A 107 11.75 10.31 -2.54
C ASN A 107 10.87 9.23 -3.15
N LEU A 108 9.94 9.63 -4.02
CA LEU A 108 8.96 8.70 -4.58
C LEU A 108 9.58 7.57 -5.41
N ALA A 109 10.60 7.88 -6.20
CA ALA A 109 11.26 6.85 -7.02
C ALA A 109 11.89 5.78 -6.13
N MET A 110 12.57 6.21 -5.07
CA MET A 110 13.17 5.27 -4.11
C MET A 110 12.11 4.50 -3.33
N ALA A 111 11.04 5.17 -2.93
CA ALA A 111 9.95 4.52 -2.20
C ALA A 111 9.31 3.44 -3.05
N ARG A 112 9.02 3.73 -4.31
CA ARG A 112 8.46 2.73 -5.24
C ARG A 112 9.39 1.55 -5.46
N HIS A 113 10.68 1.84 -5.62
CA HIS A 113 11.69 0.79 -5.82
C HIS A 113 11.76 -0.14 -4.61
N GLN A 114 11.84 0.44 -3.41
CA GLN A 114 11.93 -0.34 -2.18
C GLN A 114 10.64 -1.12 -1.92
N LEU A 115 9.50 -0.52 -2.18
CA LEU A 115 8.22 -1.19 -1.96
C LEU A 115 8.06 -2.39 -2.90
N LYS A 116 8.54 -2.27 -4.14
CA LYS A 116 8.55 -3.37 -5.09
C LYS A 116 9.42 -4.53 -4.60
N LYS A 117 10.58 -4.23 -4.02
CA LYS A 117 11.46 -5.25 -3.44
C LYS A 117 10.77 -5.94 -2.26
N ILE A 118 10.10 -5.18 -1.41
CA ILE A 118 9.36 -5.72 -0.27
C ILE A 118 8.27 -6.67 -0.76
N GLU A 119 7.54 -6.29 -1.80
CA GLU A 119 6.53 -7.15 -2.41
C GLU A 119 7.12 -8.48 -2.86
N THR A 120 8.28 -8.42 -3.52
CA THR A 120 8.95 -9.62 -4.04
C THR A 120 9.30 -10.61 -2.93
N ASP A 121 9.69 -10.10 -1.76
CA ASP A 121 10.08 -10.92 -0.63
C ASP A 121 8.92 -11.32 0.28
N LEU A 122 7.75 -10.71 0.10
CA LEU A 122 6.60 -10.94 0.97
C LEU A 122 5.96 -12.30 0.72
N GLU A 123 5.74 -13.03 1.81
CA GLU A 123 4.96 -14.27 1.81
C GLU A 123 3.75 -14.12 2.72
N VAL A 124 2.59 -14.41 2.18
CA VAL A 124 1.32 -14.26 2.91
C VAL A 124 0.61 -15.61 2.99
#